data_a659a0bd5fb7617e758d80c350554a3e
#
_entry.id   a659a0bd5fb7617e758d80c350554a3e
#
_cell.length_a   1.000
_cell.length_b   1.000
_cell.length_c   1.000
_cell.angle_alpha   90.00
_cell.angle_beta   90.00
_cell.angle_gamma   90.00
#
_symmetry.space_group_name_H-M   'P 1'
#
loop_
_entity.id
_entity.type
_entity.pdbx_description
1 polymer ?
#
loop_
_entity_poly.entity_id
_entity_poly.type
_entity_poly.pdbx_seq_one_letter_code
_entity_poly.pdbx_strand_id
1 'polypeptide(L)'
;MNTQELCVLMGMTRASNKVQKAARECDSWQMLFERWGQSLKPVDSRWLKAAENWCLSDYQGVISYFSDDYPASLKAISNPPWLLYYRGRKELLQGVCVAVVGSRKASHSGLQVADWISEKLVASGIVVVSGLAMGIDAQAHKTAADKGKTIAVLGTGIDQYYPRRNKALQDFIAHQGLLISEFPPGQTARTDHFPRRNRIISGISQAVVVVEAARKSGSLSTAIHALNEGREVGAVPGSVLLPEHQGCHWLIQQGAKLINTPQDILEWFSINPAQAPVSEERQYLDESLANNRLFASLSSEPR
;
A
#
# COMPACT_ATOMS: atom_id res chain seq x y z
N MET A 1 -21.46 -10.27 -9.44
CA MET A 1 -20.60 -11.05 -10.38
C MET A 1 -21.16 -12.45 -10.49
N ASN A 2 -21.32 -12.99 -11.69
CA ASN A 2 -21.79 -14.36 -11.90
C ASN A 2 -20.61 -15.36 -11.95
N THR A 3 -20.93 -16.68 -11.84
CA THR A 3 -19.91 -17.76 -11.86
C THR A 3 -19.06 -17.76 -13.13
N GLN A 4 -19.64 -17.45 -14.29
CA GLN A 4 -18.93 -17.44 -15.56
C GLN A 4 -17.89 -16.30 -15.61
N GLU A 5 -18.27 -15.09 -15.23
CA GLU A 5 -17.38 -13.94 -15.09
C GLU A 5 -16.22 -14.27 -14.14
N LEU A 6 -16.53 -14.80 -12.96
CA LEU A 6 -15.53 -15.19 -11.97
C LEU A 6 -14.54 -16.21 -12.55
N CYS A 7 -15.03 -17.22 -13.26
CA CYS A 7 -14.20 -18.25 -13.89
C CYS A 7 -13.25 -17.64 -14.95
N VAL A 8 -13.76 -16.76 -15.83
CA VAL A 8 -12.97 -16.08 -16.86
C VAL A 8 -11.86 -15.24 -16.23
N LEU A 9 -12.19 -14.40 -15.26
CA LEU A 9 -11.23 -13.51 -14.62
C LEU A 9 -10.19 -14.27 -13.78
N MET A 10 -10.58 -15.34 -13.10
CA MET A 10 -9.62 -16.25 -12.44
C MET A 10 -8.71 -16.97 -13.44
N GLY A 11 -9.22 -17.34 -14.61
CA GLY A 11 -8.42 -17.88 -15.72
C GLY A 11 -7.40 -16.86 -16.23
N MET A 12 -7.80 -15.60 -16.37
CA MET A 12 -6.94 -14.50 -16.79
C MET A 12 -5.76 -14.26 -15.83
N THR A 13 -5.93 -14.43 -14.53
CA THR A 13 -4.82 -14.29 -13.57
C THR A 13 -3.69 -15.29 -13.80
N ARG A 14 -3.97 -16.38 -14.52
CA ARG A 14 -3.04 -17.47 -14.88
C ARG A 14 -2.57 -17.43 -16.33
N ALA A 15 -3.12 -16.53 -17.15
CA ALA A 15 -2.75 -16.35 -18.53
C ALA A 15 -1.32 -15.79 -18.67
N SER A 16 -0.70 -15.98 -19.84
CA SER A 16 0.60 -15.39 -20.11
C SER A 16 0.52 -13.86 -20.14
N ASN A 17 1.64 -13.18 -19.80
CA ASN A 17 1.71 -11.71 -19.80
C ASN A 17 1.29 -11.11 -21.16
N LYS A 18 1.58 -11.79 -22.27
CA LYS A 18 1.17 -11.36 -23.63
C LYS A 18 -0.36 -11.32 -23.74
N VAL A 19 -1.04 -12.38 -23.30
CA VAL A 19 -2.51 -12.46 -23.30
C VAL A 19 -3.10 -11.43 -22.34
N GLN A 20 -2.58 -11.33 -21.13
CA GLN A 20 -3.04 -10.34 -20.15
C GLN A 20 -2.90 -8.90 -20.68
N LYS A 21 -1.80 -8.58 -21.36
CA LYS A 21 -1.59 -7.24 -21.94
C LYS A 21 -2.60 -6.96 -23.07
N ALA A 22 -2.81 -7.90 -23.99
CA ALA A 22 -3.77 -7.74 -25.07
C ALA A 22 -5.22 -7.70 -24.59
N ALA A 23 -5.52 -8.40 -23.51
CA ALA A 23 -6.87 -8.48 -22.93
C ALA A 23 -7.34 -7.16 -22.26
N ARG A 24 -6.44 -6.23 -21.96
CA ARG A 24 -6.78 -4.91 -21.39
C ARG A 24 -7.52 -3.98 -22.35
N GLU A 25 -7.48 -4.30 -23.65
CA GLU A 25 -8.26 -3.58 -24.68
C GLU A 25 -9.73 -3.96 -24.68
N CYS A 26 -10.13 -4.95 -23.85
CA CYS A 26 -11.52 -5.35 -23.71
C CYS A 26 -12.25 -4.48 -22.70
N ASP A 27 -13.48 -4.08 -23.03
CA ASP A 27 -14.34 -3.27 -22.18
C ASP A 27 -15.18 -4.10 -21.21
N SER A 28 -15.24 -5.42 -21.41
CA SER A 28 -16.04 -6.32 -20.59
C SER A 28 -15.46 -7.74 -20.51
N TRP A 29 -15.88 -8.50 -19.48
CA TRP A 29 -15.49 -9.89 -19.33
C TRP A 29 -16.09 -10.78 -20.43
N GLN A 30 -17.25 -10.41 -21.01
CA GLN A 30 -17.87 -11.13 -22.15
C GLN A 30 -16.94 -11.07 -23.36
N MET A 31 -16.42 -9.90 -23.72
CA MET A 31 -15.46 -9.74 -24.79
C MET A 31 -14.16 -10.52 -24.51
N LEU A 32 -13.71 -10.60 -23.26
CA LEU A 32 -12.61 -11.47 -22.87
C LEU A 32 -12.91 -12.93 -23.13
N PHE A 33 -14.11 -13.38 -22.75
CA PHE A 33 -14.53 -14.77 -22.93
C PHE A 33 -14.62 -15.14 -24.41
N GLU A 34 -15.22 -14.30 -25.22
CA GLU A 34 -15.32 -14.51 -26.68
C GLU A 34 -13.94 -14.62 -27.34
N ARG A 35 -13.02 -13.75 -26.94
CA ARG A 35 -11.70 -13.66 -27.60
C ARG A 35 -10.68 -14.68 -27.09
N TRP A 36 -10.70 -15.03 -25.83
CA TRP A 36 -9.69 -15.91 -25.20
C TRP A 36 -10.26 -17.07 -24.36
N GLY A 37 -11.57 -17.17 -24.17
CA GLY A 37 -12.18 -18.16 -23.29
C GLY A 37 -11.70 -19.61 -23.53
N GLN A 38 -11.55 -19.99 -24.80
CA GLN A 38 -11.06 -21.33 -25.19
C GLN A 38 -9.56 -21.54 -24.91
N SER A 39 -8.77 -20.47 -24.83
CA SER A 39 -7.33 -20.54 -24.55
C SER A 39 -6.98 -20.39 -23.07
N LEU A 40 -7.96 -20.04 -22.22
CA LEU A 40 -7.76 -19.96 -20.78
C LEU A 40 -7.64 -21.35 -20.16
N LYS A 41 -6.66 -21.50 -19.27
CA LYS A 41 -6.53 -22.74 -18.50
C LYS A 41 -7.74 -22.90 -17.58
N PRO A 42 -8.32 -24.10 -17.48
CA PRO A 42 -9.41 -24.38 -16.56
C PRO A 42 -9.06 -23.95 -15.15
N VAL A 43 -9.99 -23.30 -14.47
CA VAL A 43 -9.88 -22.97 -13.05
C VAL A 43 -10.19 -24.21 -12.24
N ASP A 44 -9.36 -24.54 -11.28
CA ASP A 44 -9.62 -25.63 -10.33
C ASP A 44 -10.93 -25.32 -9.59
N SER A 45 -11.86 -26.28 -9.61
CA SER A 45 -13.19 -26.14 -9.02
C SER A 45 -13.16 -25.78 -7.53
N ARG A 46 -12.11 -26.18 -6.81
CA ARG A 46 -11.94 -25.83 -5.39
C ARG A 46 -11.78 -24.32 -5.21
N TRP A 47 -10.98 -23.67 -6.07
CA TRP A 47 -10.76 -22.22 -6.02
C TRP A 47 -11.99 -21.45 -6.47
N LEU A 48 -12.69 -21.93 -7.49
CA LEU A 48 -13.92 -21.33 -7.95
C LEU A 48 -14.99 -21.36 -6.83
N LYS A 49 -15.21 -22.55 -6.24
CA LYS A 49 -16.17 -22.71 -5.13
C LYS A 49 -15.80 -21.89 -3.89
N ALA A 50 -14.50 -21.79 -3.57
CA ALA A 50 -14.04 -20.95 -2.47
C ALA A 50 -14.32 -19.47 -2.73
N ALA A 51 -14.13 -18.99 -3.96
CA ALA A 51 -14.42 -17.62 -4.36
C ALA A 51 -15.93 -17.32 -4.38
N GLU A 52 -16.76 -18.26 -4.87
CA GLU A 52 -18.21 -18.14 -4.82
C GLU A 52 -18.74 -18.05 -3.37
N ASN A 53 -18.27 -18.95 -2.51
CA ASN A 53 -18.65 -18.95 -1.10
C ASN A 53 -18.20 -17.64 -0.40
N TRP A 54 -17.07 -17.08 -0.79
CA TRP A 54 -16.59 -15.81 -0.26
C TRP A 54 -17.55 -14.65 -0.54
N CYS A 55 -18.21 -14.66 -1.69
CA CYS A 55 -19.17 -13.63 -2.11
C CYS A 55 -20.52 -13.70 -1.41
N LEU A 56 -20.79 -14.73 -0.61
CA LEU A 56 -22.10 -14.92 0.04
C LEU A 56 -22.29 -14.15 1.35
N SER A 57 -21.22 -13.58 1.90
CA SER A 57 -21.26 -12.87 3.18
C SER A 57 -21.22 -11.37 2.99
N ASP A 58 -21.89 -10.64 3.88
CA ASP A 58 -21.81 -9.18 3.95
C ASP A 58 -20.39 -8.69 4.26
N TYR A 59 -20.06 -7.47 3.88
CA TYR A 59 -18.76 -6.82 4.09
C TYR A 59 -17.56 -7.52 3.46
N GLN A 60 -17.78 -8.49 2.56
CA GLN A 60 -16.75 -9.14 1.79
C GLN A 60 -17.24 -9.49 0.38
N GLY A 61 -16.28 -9.71 -0.54
CA GLY A 61 -16.64 -10.04 -1.91
C GLY A 61 -15.45 -9.93 -2.85
N VAL A 62 -15.76 -9.68 -4.10
CA VAL A 62 -14.78 -9.57 -5.19
C VAL A 62 -15.05 -8.32 -5.99
N ILE A 63 -13.98 -7.57 -6.31
CA ILE A 63 -13.99 -6.43 -7.23
C ILE A 63 -13.35 -6.90 -8.54
N SER A 64 -14.11 -6.82 -9.63
CA SER A 64 -13.69 -7.14 -10.99
C SER A 64 -12.91 -5.98 -11.59
N TYR A 65 -11.93 -6.26 -12.45
CA TYR A 65 -11.24 -5.24 -13.28
C TYR A 65 -12.20 -4.35 -14.08
N PHE A 66 -13.39 -4.84 -14.39
CA PHE A 66 -14.43 -4.14 -15.14
C PHE A 66 -15.45 -3.42 -14.24
N SER A 67 -15.34 -3.55 -12.93
CA SER A 67 -16.24 -2.90 -11.98
C SER A 67 -15.91 -1.42 -11.81
N ASP A 68 -16.92 -0.57 -11.61
CA ASP A 68 -16.77 0.84 -11.27
C ASP A 68 -16.06 1.02 -9.91
N ASP A 69 -16.16 0.05 -9.02
CA ASP A 69 -15.45 0.02 -7.74
C ASP A 69 -13.93 -0.22 -7.90
N TYR A 70 -13.46 -0.63 -9.09
CA TYR A 70 -12.04 -0.92 -9.30
C TYR A 70 -11.23 0.39 -9.39
N PRO A 71 -10.17 0.58 -8.57
CA PRO A 71 -9.43 1.83 -8.54
C PRO A 71 -8.80 2.18 -9.89
N ALA A 72 -9.07 3.36 -10.41
CA ALA A 72 -8.48 3.84 -11.67
C ALA A 72 -6.94 3.86 -11.60
N SER A 73 -6.38 4.24 -10.44
CA SER A 73 -4.94 4.20 -10.19
C SER A 73 -4.35 2.79 -10.35
N LEU A 74 -5.04 1.77 -9.85
CA LEU A 74 -4.61 0.37 -9.98
C LEU A 74 -4.82 -0.16 -11.39
N LYS A 75 -5.85 0.32 -12.10
CA LYS A 75 -6.10 -0.05 -13.50
C LYS A 75 -4.99 0.43 -14.43
N ALA A 76 -4.34 1.54 -14.09
CA ALA A 76 -3.29 2.17 -14.88
C ALA A 76 -1.91 1.49 -14.77
N ILE A 77 -1.66 0.60 -13.79
CA ILE A 77 -0.34 -0.03 -13.65
C ILE A 77 -0.04 -1.02 -14.79
N SER A 78 1.22 -1.33 -14.97
CA SER A 78 1.69 -2.26 -16.03
C SER A 78 1.11 -3.67 -15.95
N ASN A 79 0.73 -4.12 -14.76
CA ASN A 79 0.14 -5.45 -14.53
C ASN A 79 -0.96 -5.41 -13.46
N PRO A 80 -2.15 -4.85 -13.75
CA PRO A 80 -3.27 -4.79 -12.81
C PRO A 80 -3.84 -6.19 -12.54
N PRO A 81 -4.28 -6.50 -11.30
CA PRO A 81 -4.99 -7.74 -11.00
C PRO A 81 -6.37 -7.75 -11.66
N TRP A 82 -6.77 -8.89 -12.23
CA TRP A 82 -8.10 -9.06 -12.83
C TRP A 82 -9.22 -9.14 -11.80
N LEU A 83 -8.88 -9.56 -10.58
CA LEU A 83 -9.77 -9.70 -9.45
C LEU A 83 -9.09 -9.22 -8.18
N LEU A 84 -9.85 -8.57 -7.32
CA LEU A 84 -9.48 -8.27 -5.94
C LEU A 84 -10.52 -8.85 -5.01
N TYR A 85 -10.15 -9.82 -4.20
CA TYR A 85 -10.94 -10.25 -3.05
C TYR A 85 -10.83 -9.19 -1.97
N TYR A 86 -11.94 -8.83 -1.33
CA TYR A 86 -11.95 -7.82 -0.28
C TYR A 86 -12.72 -8.27 0.96
N ARG A 87 -12.37 -7.69 2.11
CA ARG A 87 -13.12 -7.76 3.36
C ARG A 87 -13.00 -6.43 4.10
N GLY A 88 -14.15 -5.83 4.42
CA GLY A 88 -14.25 -4.53 5.07
C GLY A 88 -14.74 -3.43 4.13
N ARG A 89 -14.28 -2.22 4.37
CA ARG A 89 -14.77 -0.96 3.79
C ARG A 89 -14.18 -0.69 2.41
N LYS A 90 -14.78 -1.25 1.36
CA LYS A 90 -14.28 -1.12 -0.04
C LYS A 90 -14.23 0.33 -0.55
N GLU A 91 -15.06 1.22 -0.01
CA GLU A 91 -15.08 2.65 -0.36
C GLU A 91 -13.75 3.36 -0.08
N LEU A 92 -12.89 2.82 0.79
CA LEU A 92 -11.54 3.34 1.03
C LEU A 92 -10.65 3.30 -0.23
N LEU A 93 -10.95 2.45 -1.20
CA LEU A 93 -10.23 2.37 -2.47
C LEU A 93 -10.41 3.62 -3.35
N GLN A 94 -11.43 4.43 -3.09
CA GLN A 94 -11.71 5.67 -3.82
C GLN A 94 -11.05 6.90 -3.17
N GLY A 95 -10.43 6.73 -2.01
CA GLY A 95 -9.75 7.80 -1.29
C GLY A 95 -8.34 8.08 -1.81
N VAL A 96 -7.76 9.20 -1.33
CA VAL A 96 -6.33 9.46 -1.51
C VAL A 96 -5.55 8.46 -0.64
N CYS A 97 -4.66 7.70 -1.27
CA CYS A 97 -3.91 6.62 -0.63
C CYS A 97 -2.41 6.90 -0.64
N VAL A 98 -1.74 6.67 0.49
CA VAL A 98 -0.29 6.70 0.62
C VAL A 98 0.20 5.37 1.19
N ALA A 99 1.15 4.74 0.51
CA ALA A 99 1.78 3.54 1.02
C ALA A 99 2.88 3.89 2.04
N VAL A 100 2.83 3.27 3.22
CA VAL A 100 3.88 3.36 4.25
C VAL A 100 4.47 1.97 4.42
N VAL A 101 5.71 1.78 4.00
CA VAL A 101 6.38 0.47 3.96
C VAL A 101 7.77 0.52 4.55
N GLY A 102 8.31 -0.65 4.95
CA GLY A 102 9.67 -0.67 5.46
C GLY A 102 10.13 -2.03 5.99
N SER A 103 11.11 -1.97 6.88
CA SER A 103 11.76 -3.12 7.51
C SER A 103 10.79 -3.96 8.32
N ARG A 104 10.89 -5.31 8.17
CA ARG A 104 10.20 -6.27 9.04
C ARG A 104 10.81 -6.35 10.43
N LYS A 105 12.08 -5.96 10.56
CA LYS A 105 12.84 -5.86 11.81
C LYS A 105 13.16 -4.39 12.06
N ALA A 106 12.12 -3.57 12.16
CA ALA A 106 12.26 -2.14 12.33
C ALA A 106 12.91 -1.80 13.68
N SER A 107 13.72 -0.76 13.67
CA SER A 107 14.25 -0.14 14.88
C SER A 107 13.13 0.53 15.67
N HIS A 108 13.38 0.86 16.94
CA HIS A 108 12.42 1.60 17.74
C HIS A 108 12.10 2.97 17.13
N SER A 109 13.11 3.69 16.66
CA SER A 109 12.94 4.97 15.96
C SER A 109 12.16 4.82 14.66
N GLY A 110 12.42 3.75 13.88
CA GLY A 110 11.64 3.46 12.66
C GLY A 110 10.15 3.23 12.96
N LEU A 111 9.83 2.54 14.05
CA LEU A 111 8.44 2.35 14.48
C LEU A 111 7.79 3.68 14.90
N GLN A 112 8.48 4.54 15.64
CA GLN A 112 7.99 5.87 16.02
C GLN A 112 7.74 6.76 14.80
N VAL A 113 8.64 6.74 13.81
CA VAL A 113 8.47 7.51 12.57
C VAL A 113 7.28 6.98 11.75
N ALA A 114 7.10 5.65 11.65
CA ALA A 114 5.95 5.06 10.98
C ALA A 114 4.63 5.45 11.65
N ASP A 115 4.61 5.48 12.97
CA ASP A 115 3.48 5.93 13.79
C ASP A 115 3.14 7.39 13.48
N TRP A 116 4.10 8.29 13.64
CA TRP A 116 3.96 9.72 13.39
C TRP A 116 3.49 10.07 11.98
N ILE A 117 4.13 9.46 10.95
CA ILE A 117 3.71 9.65 9.57
C ILE A 117 2.27 9.18 9.37
N SER A 118 1.93 7.97 9.84
CA SER A 118 0.60 7.40 9.66
C SER A 118 -0.48 8.21 10.36
N GLU A 119 -0.22 8.71 11.57
CA GLU A 119 -1.12 9.58 12.31
C GLU A 119 -1.43 10.85 11.52
N LYS A 120 -0.41 11.55 11.02
CA LYS A 120 -0.59 12.81 10.28
C LYS A 120 -1.28 12.59 8.94
N LEU A 121 -0.98 11.51 8.22
CA LEU A 121 -1.69 11.15 6.98
C LEU A 121 -3.19 10.94 7.24
N VAL A 122 -3.53 10.17 8.26
CA VAL A 122 -4.92 9.88 8.60
C VAL A 122 -5.67 11.13 9.10
N ALA A 123 -5.02 11.97 9.89
CA ALA A 123 -5.56 13.27 10.33
C ALA A 123 -5.86 14.19 9.14
N SER A 124 -5.09 14.08 8.06
CA SER A 124 -5.30 14.81 6.80
C SER A 124 -6.30 14.15 5.84
N GLY A 125 -6.99 13.09 6.27
CA GLY A 125 -7.98 12.40 5.45
C GLY A 125 -7.40 11.33 4.50
N ILE A 126 -6.10 11.11 4.49
CA ILE A 126 -5.39 10.16 3.63
C ILE A 126 -5.51 8.74 4.18
N VAL A 127 -5.69 7.77 3.29
CA VAL A 127 -5.74 6.34 3.62
C VAL A 127 -4.34 5.76 3.58
N VAL A 128 -3.93 5.11 4.67
CA VAL A 128 -2.63 4.43 4.76
C VAL A 128 -2.73 3.04 4.15
N VAL A 129 -1.87 2.75 3.20
CA VAL A 129 -1.78 1.45 2.53
C VAL A 129 -0.50 0.75 2.95
N SER A 130 -0.56 -0.54 3.27
CA SER A 130 0.63 -1.34 3.52
C SER A 130 0.39 -2.83 3.33
N GLY A 131 1.42 -3.64 3.60
CA GLY A 131 1.42 -5.07 3.31
C GLY A 131 1.15 -5.98 4.50
N LEU A 132 0.81 -5.46 5.65
CA LEU A 132 0.58 -6.23 6.89
C LEU A 132 1.79 -7.10 7.31
N ALA A 133 2.99 -6.80 6.85
CA ALA A 133 4.21 -7.43 7.35
C ALA A 133 4.50 -7.01 8.81
N MET A 134 5.43 -7.69 9.46
CA MET A 134 5.93 -7.23 10.77
C MET A 134 6.67 -5.89 10.61
N GLY A 135 6.93 -5.17 11.71
CA GLY A 135 7.71 -3.93 11.73
C GLY A 135 6.91 -2.73 11.21
N ILE A 136 7.46 -2.00 10.24
CA ILE A 136 6.90 -0.74 9.74
C ILE A 136 5.45 -0.89 9.26
N ASP A 137 5.17 -1.91 8.45
CA ASP A 137 3.82 -2.16 7.92
C ASP A 137 2.79 -2.32 9.04
N ALA A 138 3.11 -3.16 10.03
CA ALA A 138 2.22 -3.41 11.17
C ALA A 138 2.00 -2.16 12.02
N GLN A 139 3.04 -1.34 12.24
CA GLN A 139 2.91 -0.09 12.99
C GLN A 139 2.04 0.91 12.24
N ALA A 140 2.28 1.12 10.95
CA ALA A 140 1.47 1.99 10.11
C ALA A 140 -0.01 1.60 10.14
N HIS A 141 -0.30 0.30 10.03
CA HIS A 141 -1.67 -0.20 10.13
C HIS A 141 -2.30 0.01 11.49
N LYS A 142 -1.58 -0.22 12.59
CA LYS A 142 -2.12 -0.03 13.96
C LYS A 142 -2.64 1.40 14.13
N THR A 143 -1.79 2.37 13.80
CA THR A 143 -2.13 3.80 13.93
C THR A 143 -3.30 4.19 13.03
N ALA A 144 -3.29 3.75 11.78
CA ALA A 144 -4.33 4.14 10.81
C ALA A 144 -5.66 3.42 11.01
N ALA A 145 -5.66 2.19 11.54
CA ALA A 145 -6.87 1.40 11.75
C ALA A 145 -7.77 1.97 12.86
N ASP A 146 -7.21 2.60 13.89
CA ASP A 146 -7.97 3.27 14.94
C ASP A 146 -8.89 4.39 14.41
N LYS A 147 -8.54 4.98 13.27
CA LYS A 147 -9.36 5.98 12.56
C LYS A 147 -10.12 5.38 11.35
N GLY A 148 -10.07 4.07 11.14
CA GLY A 148 -10.71 3.38 10.03
C GLY A 148 -10.18 3.77 8.65
N LYS A 149 -8.94 4.26 8.55
CA LYS A 149 -8.35 4.76 7.30
C LYS A 149 -7.13 3.94 6.88
N THR A 150 -7.29 2.62 6.76
CA THR A 150 -6.20 1.76 6.31
C THR A 150 -6.66 0.66 5.36
N ILE A 151 -5.79 0.33 4.39
CA ILE A 151 -5.96 -0.77 3.44
C ILE A 151 -4.76 -1.70 3.57
N ALA A 152 -5.00 -2.93 3.99
CA ALA A 152 -3.97 -3.97 4.01
C ALA A 152 -4.06 -4.84 2.75
N VAL A 153 -2.98 -4.86 1.98
CA VAL A 153 -2.86 -5.73 0.80
C VAL A 153 -2.19 -7.03 1.24
N LEU A 154 -2.82 -8.17 0.99
CA LEU A 154 -2.32 -9.45 1.47
C LEU A 154 -1.54 -10.22 0.38
N GLY A 155 -0.52 -10.97 0.79
CA GLY A 155 0.23 -11.89 -0.07
C GLY A 155 -0.26 -13.35 0.02
N THR A 156 -1.47 -13.54 0.57
CA THR A 156 -2.14 -14.82 0.78
C THR A 156 -3.59 -14.72 0.36
N GLY A 157 -4.32 -15.81 0.34
CA GLY A 157 -5.77 -15.77 0.32
C GLY A 157 -6.29 -14.88 1.44
N ILE A 158 -7.40 -14.21 1.18
CA ILE A 158 -7.92 -13.15 2.06
C ILE A 158 -8.38 -13.67 3.43
N ASP A 159 -8.69 -14.95 3.51
CA ASP A 159 -9.06 -15.72 4.71
C ASP A 159 -7.87 -16.26 5.50
N GLN A 160 -6.63 -16.09 4.98
CA GLN A 160 -5.42 -16.63 5.59
C GLN A 160 -4.71 -15.59 6.45
N TYR A 161 -4.20 -15.99 7.60
CA TYR A 161 -3.43 -15.13 8.51
C TYR A 161 -1.94 -15.28 8.28
N TYR A 162 -1.34 -14.21 7.76
CA TYR A 162 0.12 -14.17 7.60
C TYR A 162 0.69 -12.74 7.71
N PRO A 163 1.70 -12.50 8.58
CA PRO A 163 2.23 -13.46 9.57
C PRO A 163 1.20 -13.73 10.69
N ARG A 164 1.22 -14.92 11.27
CA ARG A 164 0.25 -15.30 12.33
C ARG A 164 0.26 -14.35 13.53
N ARG A 165 1.41 -13.71 13.81
CA ARG A 165 1.56 -12.70 14.87
C ARG A 165 0.64 -11.51 14.67
N ASN A 166 0.32 -11.15 13.42
CA ASN A 166 -0.53 -10.01 13.08
C ASN A 166 -2.02 -10.39 12.93
N LYS A 167 -2.42 -11.60 13.39
CA LYS A 167 -3.82 -12.06 13.28
C LYS A 167 -4.80 -11.06 13.87
N ALA A 168 -4.60 -10.63 15.11
CA ALA A 168 -5.48 -9.67 15.78
C ALA A 168 -5.57 -8.33 15.02
N LEU A 169 -4.43 -7.85 14.48
CA LEU A 169 -4.40 -6.65 13.65
C LEU A 169 -5.13 -6.86 12.32
N GLN A 170 -4.98 -8.02 11.67
CA GLN A 170 -5.71 -8.35 10.44
C GLN A 170 -7.22 -8.37 10.70
N ASP A 171 -7.68 -9.00 11.78
CA ASP A 171 -9.09 -9.02 12.15
C ASP A 171 -9.60 -7.61 12.47
N PHE A 172 -8.82 -6.78 13.15
CA PHE A 172 -9.16 -5.39 13.45
C PHE A 172 -9.30 -4.55 12.17
N ILE A 173 -8.37 -4.68 11.22
CA ILE A 173 -8.44 -4.00 9.92
C ILE A 173 -9.66 -4.46 9.12
N ALA A 174 -10.02 -5.75 9.17
CA ALA A 174 -11.20 -6.26 8.49
C ALA A 174 -12.50 -5.59 8.97
N HIS A 175 -12.54 -5.14 10.23
CA HIS A 175 -13.70 -4.47 10.82
C HIS A 175 -13.67 -2.94 10.65
N GLN A 176 -12.51 -2.31 10.78
CA GLN A 176 -12.38 -0.84 10.79
C GLN A 176 -11.91 -0.26 9.45
N GLY A 177 -11.17 -1.03 8.68
CA GLY A 177 -10.56 -0.63 7.41
C GLY A 177 -10.92 -1.57 6.26
N LEU A 178 -9.92 -1.94 5.47
CA LEU A 178 -10.09 -2.81 4.32
C LEU A 178 -8.92 -3.80 4.19
N LEU A 179 -9.25 -5.06 4.00
CA LEU A 179 -8.32 -6.08 3.51
C LEU A 179 -8.57 -6.31 2.02
N ILE A 180 -7.52 -6.42 1.22
CA ILE A 180 -7.60 -6.85 -0.17
C ILE A 180 -6.53 -7.89 -0.51
N SER A 181 -6.86 -8.76 -1.46
CA SER A 181 -5.94 -9.77 -2.00
C SER A 181 -6.25 -10.10 -3.45
N GLU A 182 -5.21 -10.33 -4.25
CA GLU A 182 -5.33 -10.93 -5.59
C GLU A 182 -5.48 -12.47 -5.52
N PHE A 183 -5.15 -13.06 -4.38
CA PHE A 183 -5.12 -14.51 -4.20
C PHE A 183 -6.47 -15.02 -3.69
N PRO A 184 -7.00 -16.13 -4.26
CA PRO A 184 -8.30 -16.68 -3.85
C PRO A 184 -8.28 -17.15 -2.40
N PRO A 185 -9.46 -17.18 -1.73
CA PRO A 185 -9.59 -17.76 -0.40
C PRO A 185 -8.98 -19.17 -0.33
N GLY A 186 -8.34 -19.50 0.78
CA GLY A 186 -7.59 -20.76 0.98
C GLY A 186 -6.15 -20.77 0.47
N GLN A 187 -5.72 -19.77 -0.33
CA GLN A 187 -4.36 -19.71 -0.85
C GLN A 187 -3.36 -19.40 0.26
N THR A 188 -2.48 -20.36 0.57
CA THR A 188 -1.44 -20.19 1.59
C THR A 188 -0.30 -19.28 1.14
N ALA A 189 0.50 -18.80 2.12
CA ALA A 189 1.66 -17.95 1.87
C ALA A 189 2.72 -18.67 1.03
N ARG A 190 3.25 -17.96 0.01
CA ARG A 190 4.38 -18.38 -0.82
C ARG A 190 5.34 -17.22 -0.98
N THR A 191 6.63 -17.50 -1.10
CA THR A 191 7.67 -16.47 -1.19
C THR A 191 7.51 -15.55 -2.41
N ASP A 192 7.05 -16.08 -3.54
CA ASP A 192 6.81 -15.38 -4.80
C ASP A 192 5.57 -14.48 -4.77
N HIS A 193 4.65 -14.70 -3.83
CA HIS A 193 3.45 -13.88 -3.69
C HIS A 193 3.73 -12.47 -3.16
N PHE A 194 4.71 -12.30 -2.27
CA PHE A 194 4.98 -11.02 -1.62
C PHE A 194 5.52 -9.95 -2.59
N PRO A 195 6.53 -10.24 -3.44
CA PRO A 195 6.94 -9.30 -4.47
C PRO A 195 5.81 -9.00 -5.47
N ARG A 196 5.04 -10.02 -5.87
CA ARG A 196 3.90 -9.85 -6.77
C ARG A 196 2.83 -8.93 -6.17
N ARG A 197 2.51 -9.08 -4.90
CA ARG A 197 1.55 -8.24 -4.17
C ARG A 197 2.00 -6.78 -4.11
N ASN A 198 3.30 -6.51 -3.97
CA ASN A 198 3.83 -5.15 -3.76
C ASN A 198 3.44 -4.17 -4.87
N ARG A 199 3.25 -4.64 -6.12
CA ARG A 199 2.72 -3.80 -7.21
C ARG A 199 1.29 -3.30 -6.96
N ILE A 200 0.51 -4.02 -6.13
CA ILE A 200 -0.84 -3.59 -5.77
C ILE A 200 -0.77 -2.50 -4.70
N ILE A 201 0.16 -2.61 -3.74
CA ILE A 201 0.38 -1.57 -2.74
C ILE A 201 0.73 -0.23 -3.44
N SER A 202 1.73 -0.23 -4.33
CA SER A 202 2.09 0.97 -5.09
C SER A 202 0.98 1.39 -6.05
N GLY A 203 0.29 0.43 -6.69
CA GLY A 203 -0.73 0.68 -7.71
C GLY A 203 -1.97 1.41 -7.20
N ILE A 204 -2.42 1.14 -5.97
CA ILE A 204 -3.54 1.86 -5.36
C ILE A 204 -3.12 3.18 -4.69
N SER A 205 -1.82 3.39 -4.49
CA SER A 205 -1.29 4.57 -3.81
C SER A 205 -0.84 5.63 -4.79
N GLN A 206 -1.06 6.90 -4.47
CA GLN A 206 -0.52 8.04 -5.19
C GLN A 206 0.94 8.30 -4.85
N ALA A 207 1.36 7.90 -3.64
CA ALA A 207 2.74 8.02 -3.19
C ALA A 207 3.16 6.81 -2.34
N VAL A 208 4.46 6.53 -2.30
CA VAL A 208 5.07 5.48 -1.46
C VAL A 208 6.15 6.08 -0.58
N VAL A 209 6.05 5.87 0.72
CA VAL A 209 7.05 6.29 1.71
C VAL A 209 7.74 5.07 2.29
N VAL A 210 9.06 5.02 2.18
CA VAL A 210 9.91 3.98 2.78
C VAL A 210 10.52 4.55 4.06
N VAL A 211 10.07 4.03 5.21
CA VAL A 211 10.50 4.55 6.52
C VAL A 211 11.86 4.01 6.92
N GLU A 212 12.09 2.73 6.75
CA GLU A 212 13.36 2.06 7.08
C GLU A 212 13.57 0.88 6.15
N ALA A 213 14.71 0.79 5.49
CA ALA A 213 15.04 -0.30 4.60
C ALA A 213 16.54 -0.55 4.49
N ALA A 214 16.97 -1.79 4.71
CA ALA A 214 18.30 -2.22 4.29
C ALA A 214 18.37 -2.35 2.76
N ARG A 215 19.58 -2.37 2.19
CA ARG A 215 19.82 -2.42 0.72
C ARG A 215 19.15 -3.59 -0.01
N LYS A 216 18.91 -4.69 0.69
CA LYS A 216 18.23 -5.89 0.16
C LYS A 216 16.81 -6.07 0.71
N SER A 217 16.19 -4.99 1.20
CA SER A 217 14.83 -5.05 1.74
C SER A 217 13.78 -5.29 0.64
N GLY A 218 12.80 -6.15 0.93
CA GLY A 218 11.66 -6.36 0.05
C GLY A 218 10.76 -5.12 -0.11
N SER A 219 10.79 -4.17 0.82
CA SER A 219 10.05 -2.90 0.72
C SER A 219 10.55 -2.02 -0.44
N LEU A 220 11.84 -2.15 -0.83
CA LEU A 220 12.39 -1.44 -1.97
C LEU A 220 11.68 -1.83 -3.28
N SER A 221 11.18 -3.07 -3.40
CA SER A 221 10.41 -3.46 -4.59
C SER A 221 9.11 -2.68 -4.74
N THR A 222 8.46 -2.29 -3.63
CA THR A 222 7.27 -1.42 -3.66
C THR A 222 7.62 -0.02 -4.18
N ALA A 223 8.73 0.56 -3.72
CA ALA A 223 9.23 1.84 -4.20
C ALA A 223 9.62 1.80 -5.69
N ILE A 224 10.28 0.72 -6.14
CA ILE A 224 10.64 0.54 -7.56
C ILE A 224 9.39 0.40 -8.43
N HIS A 225 8.37 -0.34 -7.98
CA HIS A 225 7.09 -0.39 -8.71
C HIS A 225 6.46 0.99 -8.80
N ALA A 226 6.46 1.77 -7.71
CA ALA A 226 5.93 3.13 -7.68
C ALA A 226 6.65 4.05 -8.70
N LEU A 227 7.99 4.05 -8.72
CA LEU A 227 8.79 4.83 -9.68
C LEU A 227 8.49 4.44 -11.13
N ASN A 228 8.38 3.13 -11.42
CA ASN A 228 8.07 2.64 -12.77
C ASN A 228 6.66 3.00 -13.24
N GLU A 229 5.74 3.28 -12.30
CA GLU A 229 4.36 3.66 -12.56
C GLU A 229 4.13 5.17 -12.42
N GLY A 230 5.21 5.98 -12.32
CA GLY A 230 5.14 7.45 -12.22
C GLY A 230 4.53 7.96 -10.93
N ARG A 231 4.66 7.22 -9.81
CA ARG A 231 4.20 7.64 -8.49
C ARG A 231 5.29 8.38 -7.73
N GLU A 232 4.87 9.25 -6.82
CA GLU A 232 5.80 9.89 -5.89
C GLU A 232 6.43 8.86 -4.95
N VAL A 233 7.73 8.99 -4.72
CA VAL A 233 8.48 8.14 -3.80
C VAL A 233 9.29 9.00 -2.84
N GLY A 234 9.09 8.75 -1.55
CA GLY A 234 9.89 9.34 -0.48
C GLY A 234 10.59 8.28 0.36
N ALA A 235 11.69 8.68 0.97
CA ALA A 235 12.43 7.84 1.89
C ALA A 235 12.88 8.65 3.11
N VAL A 236 12.71 8.06 4.28
CA VAL A 236 13.16 8.66 5.54
C VAL A 236 14.66 8.44 5.68
N PRO A 237 15.44 9.49 5.92
CA PRO A 237 16.88 9.37 6.17
C PRO A 237 17.16 8.73 7.52
N GLY A 238 18.39 8.28 7.71
CA GLY A 238 18.82 7.73 8.99
C GLY A 238 20.35 7.75 9.10
N SER A 239 20.89 7.08 10.11
CA SER A 239 22.35 7.03 10.30
C SER A 239 23.03 6.30 9.13
N VAL A 240 24.06 6.89 8.57
CA VAL A 240 24.88 6.29 7.50
C VAL A 240 25.66 5.05 7.98
N LEU A 241 25.85 4.93 9.29
CA LEU A 241 26.55 3.81 9.91
C LEU A 241 25.67 2.57 10.09
N LEU A 242 24.35 2.71 9.94
CA LEU A 242 23.39 1.63 10.20
C LEU A 242 22.92 1.00 8.90
N PRO A 243 23.11 -0.32 8.72
CA PRO A 243 22.71 -1.03 7.50
C PRO A 243 21.23 -0.93 7.16
N GLU A 244 20.36 -0.79 8.16
CA GLU A 244 18.91 -0.68 8.03
C GLU A 244 18.44 0.60 7.33
N HIS A 245 19.29 1.62 7.17
CA HIS A 245 18.99 2.86 6.45
C HIS A 245 19.57 2.92 5.04
N GLN A 246 20.47 2.02 4.67
CA GLN A 246 21.16 2.03 3.37
C GLN A 246 20.22 1.94 2.17
N GLY A 247 19.07 1.30 2.31
CA GLY A 247 18.05 1.24 1.27
C GLY A 247 17.35 2.58 1.07
N CYS A 248 17.02 3.28 2.15
CA CYS A 248 16.46 4.65 2.11
C CYS A 248 17.46 5.63 1.49
N HIS A 249 18.75 5.59 1.90
CA HIS A 249 19.79 6.43 1.31
C HIS A 249 19.94 6.19 -0.19
N TRP A 250 19.91 4.92 -0.61
CA TRP A 250 19.97 4.61 -2.03
C TRP A 250 18.76 5.17 -2.79
N LEU A 251 17.54 5.08 -2.26
CA LEU A 251 16.35 5.67 -2.89
C LEU A 251 16.52 7.18 -3.05
N ILE A 252 16.99 7.88 -2.01
CA ILE A 252 17.24 9.32 -2.04
C ILE A 252 18.29 9.66 -3.14
N GLN A 253 19.37 8.88 -3.23
CA GLN A 253 20.38 9.03 -4.29
C GLN A 253 19.82 8.76 -5.70
N GLN A 254 18.74 7.96 -5.83
CA GLN A 254 18.03 7.73 -7.09
C GLN A 254 16.94 8.78 -7.37
N GLY A 255 16.85 9.83 -6.55
CA GLY A 255 15.91 10.93 -6.75
C GLY A 255 14.60 10.83 -5.95
N ALA A 256 14.46 9.84 -5.06
CA ALA A 256 13.33 9.84 -4.13
C ALA A 256 13.41 11.07 -3.20
N LYS A 257 12.25 11.68 -2.90
CA LYS A 257 12.19 12.83 -1.98
C LYS A 257 12.67 12.40 -0.59
N LEU A 258 13.57 13.17 0.01
CA LEU A 258 13.92 13.01 1.41
C LEU A 258 12.72 13.43 2.26
N ILE A 259 12.25 12.54 3.13
CA ILE A 259 11.15 12.80 4.06
C ILE A 259 11.72 13.07 5.44
N ASN A 260 11.71 14.33 5.82
CA ASN A 260 12.13 14.79 7.14
C ASN A 260 10.94 14.91 8.10
N THR A 261 9.79 15.28 7.56
CA THR A 261 8.53 15.45 8.30
C THR A 261 7.35 14.88 7.50
N PRO A 262 6.23 14.55 8.14
CA PRO A 262 5.01 14.18 7.41
C PRO A 262 4.51 15.27 6.45
N GLN A 263 4.84 16.53 6.71
CA GLN A 263 4.47 17.65 5.84
C GLN A 263 5.08 17.51 4.44
N ASP A 264 6.29 16.96 4.32
CA ASP A 264 6.95 16.69 3.03
C ASP A 264 6.09 15.76 2.14
N ILE A 265 5.30 14.88 2.77
CA ILE A 265 4.37 13.97 2.08
C ILE A 265 3.09 14.72 1.69
N LEU A 266 2.54 15.52 2.60
CA LEU A 266 1.29 16.25 2.39
C LEU A 266 1.41 17.29 1.26
N GLU A 267 2.59 17.84 1.04
CA GLU A 267 2.89 18.76 -0.07
C GLU A 267 2.59 18.15 -1.44
N TRP A 268 2.76 16.84 -1.64
CA TRP A 268 2.42 16.17 -2.91
C TRP A 268 0.94 16.27 -3.27
N PHE A 269 0.08 16.49 -2.28
CA PHE A 269 -1.37 16.56 -2.46
C PHE A 269 -1.91 17.98 -2.41
N SER A 270 -1.02 19.01 -2.34
CA SER A 270 -1.41 20.42 -2.16
C SER A 270 -2.31 20.65 -0.93
N ILE A 271 -2.18 19.79 0.07
CA ILE A 271 -2.92 19.90 1.33
C ILE A 271 -2.23 20.98 2.16
N ASN A 272 -2.88 22.16 2.22
CA ASN A 272 -2.33 23.32 2.93
C ASN A 272 -2.41 23.09 4.46
N PRO A 273 -1.29 23.17 5.20
CA PRO A 273 -1.25 22.94 6.64
C PRO A 273 -2.06 23.97 7.46
N ALA A 274 -2.48 25.07 6.86
CA ALA A 274 -3.26 26.11 7.54
C ALA A 274 -4.66 25.66 8.00
N GLN A 275 -5.11 24.45 7.63
CA GLN A 275 -6.40 23.89 8.07
C GLN A 275 -6.25 22.71 9.07
N ALA A 276 -5.04 22.28 9.38
CA ALA A 276 -4.82 21.31 10.46
C ALA A 276 -4.72 22.06 11.79
N PRO A 277 -5.36 21.59 12.88
CA PRO A 277 -5.18 22.19 14.18
C PRO A 277 -3.69 22.21 14.53
N VAL A 278 -3.18 23.38 14.89
CA VAL A 278 -1.77 23.59 15.28
C VAL A 278 -1.50 22.68 16.48
N SER A 279 -0.72 21.61 16.29
CA SER A 279 -0.30 20.78 17.41
C SER A 279 0.72 21.55 18.25
N GLU A 280 0.65 21.38 19.56
CA GLU A 280 1.56 22.00 20.56
C GLU A 280 3.05 21.77 20.26
N GLU A 281 3.40 20.73 19.47
CA GLU A 281 4.76 20.40 19.08
C GLU A 281 5.43 21.44 18.15
N ARG A 282 4.67 22.15 17.32
CA ARG A 282 5.20 23.22 16.46
C ARG A 282 5.65 24.41 17.31
N GLN A 283 4.91 24.69 18.36
CA GLN A 283 5.25 25.72 19.34
C GLN A 283 6.54 25.36 20.10
N TYR A 284 6.72 24.08 20.45
CA TYR A 284 7.93 23.58 21.13
C TYR A 284 9.19 23.62 20.26
N LEU A 285 9.06 23.33 18.97
CA LEU A 285 10.18 23.40 18.01
C LEU A 285 10.55 24.85 17.67
N ASP A 286 9.57 25.73 17.48
CA ASP A 286 9.80 27.15 17.23
C ASP A 286 10.38 27.86 18.46
N GLU A 287 9.91 27.54 19.68
CA GLU A 287 10.49 28.02 20.92
C GLU A 287 11.91 27.46 21.18
N SER A 288 12.16 26.18 20.83
CA SER A 288 13.47 25.56 20.93
C SER A 288 14.48 26.18 19.96
N LEU A 289 14.05 26.50 18.74
CA LEU A 289 14.88 27.18 17.73
C LEU A 289 15.12 28.65 18.09
N ALA A 290 14.12 29.33 18.62
CA ALA A 290 14.24 30.73 19.07
C ALA A 290 15.17 30.88 20.28
N ASN A 291 15.20 29.87 21.17
CA ASN A 291 16.07 29.84 22.34
C ASN A 291 17.48 29.29 22.08
N ASN A 292 17.76 28.80 20.85
CA ASN A 292 19.07 28.26 20.53
C ASN A 292 20.07 29.38 20.22
N ARG A 293 20.91 29.75 21.19
CA ARG A 293 21.95 30.79 21.08
C ARG A 293 22.93 30.60 19.90
N LEU A 294 23.01 29.41 19.33
CA LEU A 294 23.80 29.14 18.10
C LEU A 294 23.22 29.84 16.87
N PHE A 295 21.91 29.91 16.72
CA PHE A 295 21.28 30.63 15.60
C PHE A 295 21.38 32.16 15.74
N ALA A 296 21.34 32.68 16.96
CA ALA A 296 21.52 34.11 17.22
C ALA A 296 22.92 34.61 16.87
N SER A 297 23.96 33.71 16.93
CA SER A 297 25.34 34.07 16.57
C SER A 297 25.61 34.06 15.07
N LEU A 298 24.83 33.34 14.27
CA LEU A 298 24.95 33.30 12.80
C LEU A 298 24.26 34.48 12.09
N SER A 299 23.37 35.19 12.76
CA SER A 299 22.68 36.37 12.22
C SER A 299 23.38 37.71 12.51
N SER A 300 24.50 37.69 13.19
CA SER A 300 25.23 38.90 13.64
C SER A 300 26.58 39.14 12.98
N GLU A 301 26.90 38.53 11.82
CA GLU A 301 28.05 38.93 11.06
C GLU A 301 27.75 40.18 10.21
N PRO A 302 28.54 41.27 10.37
CA PRO A 302 28.41 42.46 9.55
C PRO A 302 28.98 42.22 8.15
N ARG A 303 28.36 42.83 7.16
CA ARG A 303 28.76 42.87 5.76
C ARG A 303 30.17 43.47 5.56
#